data_4bdcf8c9327b78abbdd0d538c76f6f80
#
_entry.id   4bdcf8c9327b78abbdd0d538c76f6f80
#
_cell.length_a   1.000
_cell.length_b   1.000
_cell.length_c   1.000
_cell.angle_alpha   90.00
_cell.angle_beta   90.00
_cell.angle_gamma   90.00
#
_symmetry.space_group_name_H-M   'P 1'
#
loop_
_entity.id
_entity.type
_entity.pdbx_description
1 polymer ?
#
loop_
_entity_poly.entity_id
_entity_poly.type
_entity_poly.pdbx_seq_one_letter_code
_entity_poly.pdbx_strand_id
1 'polypeptide(L)'
;MGRWRIFNRLVDHPGPARDTAPMTGPLDTVFSALADPTRRAILTMLLEDDMAVTDVAEPFAMSLAAISKHLAILAEAGLIAREKRGRVIWCKLEPDAMRAASVWMQGFGQFEPVDLDAFERFLASELASELASELDAERDDAEEVSQDGPAPRRDGFPTEDRAMG
;
A
#
# COMPACT_ATOMS: atom_id res chain seq x y z
N MET A 1 14.90 -32.50 -16.12
CA MET A 1 14.54 -32.18 -17.53
C MET A 1 13.06 -32.47 -17.72
N GLY A 2 12.19 -31.50 -17.87
CA GLY A 2 10.76 -31.77 -18.12
C GLY A 2 9.75 -30.71 -17.72
N ARG A 3 10.09 -29.41 -17.70
CA ARG A 3 9.10 -28.37 -17.34
C ARG A 3 8.75 -27.35 -18.43
N TRP A 4 9.26 -27.54 -19.64
CA TRP A 4 9.06 -26.62 -20.78
C TRP A 4 8.04 -27.10 -21.82
N ARG A 5 7.35 -28.23 -21.59
CA ARG A 5 6.42 -28.80 -22.59
C ARG A 5 4.99 -28.27 -22.55
N ILE A 6 4.62 -27.46 -21.56
CA ILE A 6 3.25 -26.93 -21.46
C ILE A 6 3.09 -25.61 -22.25
N PHE A 7 4.20 -24.90 -22.50
CA PHE A 7 4.15 -23.60 -23.18
C PHE A 7 4.00 -23.70 -24.72
N ASN A 8 4.30 -24.85 -25.30
CA ASN A 8 4.31 -25.00 -26.77
C ASN A 8 2.96 -25.42 -27.38
N ARG A 9 1.89 -25.59 -26.57
CA ARG A 9 0.57 -26.00 -27.07
C ARG A 9 -0.39 -24.84 -27.33
N LEU A 10 0.01 -23.62 -27.01
CA LEU A 10 -0.82 -22.41 -27.18
C LEU A 10 -0.39 -21.54 -28.38
N VAL A 11 0.59 -21.95 -29.15
CA VAL A 11 1.15 -21.15 -30.26
C VAL A 11 0.75 -21.68 -31.65
N ASP A 12 -0.09 -22.70 -31.73
CA ASP A 12 -0.70 -23.11 -33.02
C ASP A 12 -1.97 -22.26 -33.28
N HIS A 13 -1.77 -20.95 -33.37
CA HIS A 13 -2.76 -20.10 -34.00
C HIS A 13 -2.55 -20.16 -35.52
N PRO A 14 -3.55 -20.56 -36.31
CA PRO A 14 -3.53 -20.29 -37.76
C PRO A 14 -3.35 -18.77 -37.91
N GLY A 15 -2.31 -18.36 -38.63
CA GLY A 15 -1.94 -16.95 -38.78
C GLY A 15 -3.17 -16.11 -39.16
N PRO A 16 -3.26 -14.89 -38.61
CA PRO A 16 -4.41 -14.04 -38.85
C PRO A 16 -4.54 -13.76 -40.34
N ALA A 17 -5.72 -14.00 -40.86
CA ALA A 17 -6.13 -13.45 -42.14
C ALA A 17 -5.90 -11.93 -42.08
N ARG A 18 -5.14 -11.41 -43.03
CA ARG A 18 -4.66 -10.03 -43.13
C ARG A 18 -5.78 -9.04 -43.47
N ASP A 19 -6.82 -8.91 -42.66
CA ASP A 19 -7.83 -7.86 -42.90
C ASP A 19 -8.68 -7.55 -41.64
N THR A 20 -8.14 -7.74 -40.44
CA THR A 20 -8.78 -7.16 -39.29
C THR A 20 -7.92 -6.01 -38.79
N ALA A 21 -8.41 -4.77 -38.90
CA ALA A 21 -7.92 -3.65 -38.13
C ALA A 21 -7.75 -4.12 -36.66
N PRO A 22 -6.63 -3.83 -36.03
CA PRO A 22 -6.44 -4.26 -34.64
C PRO A 22 -7.59 -3.72 -33.80
N MET A 23 -8.51 -4.60 -33.42
CA MET A 23 -9.50 -4.29 -32.38
C MET A 23 -8.70 -4.13 -31.10
N THR A 24 -8.19 -2.91 -30.86
CA THR A 24 -7.46 -2.58 -29.65
C THR A 24 -8.40 -2.77 -28.47
N GLY A 25 -8.25 -3.87 -27.77
CA GLY A 25 -9.08 -4.18 -26.61
C GLY A 25 -8.79 -3.22 -25.45
N PRO A 26 -9.65 -3.12 -24.46
CA PRO A 26 -9.41 -2.28 -23.28
C PRO A 26 -8.04 -2.52 -22.62
N LEU A 27 -7.58 -3.77 -22.58
CA LEU A 27 -6.27 -4.14 -22.05
C LEU A 27 -5.10 -3.61 -22.88
N ASP A 28 -5.22 -3.66 -24.22
CA ASP A 28 -4.17 -3.14 -25.11
C ASP A 28 -3.97 -1.64 -24.90
N THR A 29 -5.07 -0.90 -24.71
CA THR A 29 -5.04 0.53 -24.44
C THR A 29 -4.35 0.82 -23.10
N VAL A 30 -4.66 0.04 -22.06
CA VAL A 30 -4.01 0.15 -20.74
C VAL A 30 -2.51 -0.13 -20.86
N PHE A 31 -2.10 -1.25 -21.45
CA PHE A 31 -0.69 -1.58 -21.58
C PHE A 31 0.08 -0.59 -22.45
N SER A 32 -0.53 -0.11 -23.54
CA SER A 32 0.03 0.96 -24.36
C SER A 32 0.23 2.25 -23.54
N ALA A 33 -0.76 2.63 -22.74
CA ALA A 33 -0.64 3.79 -21.86
C ALA A 33 0.48 3.61 -20.82
N LEU A 34 0.63 2.43 -20.24
CA LEU A 34 1.65 2.12 -19.25
C LEU A 34 3.06 1.95 -19.83
N ALA A 35 3.23 1.80 -21.12
CA ALA A 35 4.54 1.63 -21.76
C ALA A 35 5.45 2.88 -21.64
N ASP A 36 4.88 4.06 -21.44
CA ASP A 36 5.61 5.33 -21.38
C ASP A 36 6.01 5.69 -19.93
N PRO A 37 7.27 6.05 -19.65
CA PRO A 37 7.74 6.34 -18.30
C PRO A 37 7.10 7.60 -17.70
N THR A 38 6.84 8.63 -18.50
CA THR A 38 6.20 9.86 -18.04
C THR A 38 4.78 9.59 -17.56
N ARG A 39 4.02 8.77 -18.31
CA ARG A 39 2.66 8.40 -17.92
C ARG A 39 2.64 7.58 -16.63
N ARG A 40 3.61 6.67 -16.43
CA ARG A 40 3.74 5.95 -15.15
C ARG A 40 4.07 6.89 -13.99
N ALA A 41 4.96 7.88 -14.20
CA ALA A 41 5.28 8.88 -13.18
C ALA A 41 4.04 9.72 -12.81
N ILE A 42 3.23 10.14 -13.80
CA ILE A 42 1.97 10.85 -13.56
C ILE A 42 1.01 9.99 -12.70
N LEU A 43 0.85 8.72 -13.03
CA LEU A 43 -0.01 7.82 -12.25
C LEU A 43 0.48 7.67 -10.82
N THR A 44 1.81 7.60 -10.60
CA THR A 44 2.38 7.54 -9.24
C THR A 44 2.07 8.80 -8.43
N MET A 45 2.12 9.98 -9.04
CA MET A 45 1.75 11.23 -8.35
C MET A 45 0.26 11.24 -7.96
N LEU A 46 -0.61 10.74 -8.86
CA LEU A 46 -2.05 10.68 -8.63
C LEU A 46 -2.48 9.57 -7.64
N LEU A 47 -1.57 8.70 -7.20
CA LEU A 47 -1.83 7.80 -6.07
C LEU A 47 -1.92 8.54 -4.74
N GLU A 48 -1.23 9.68 -4.62
CA GLU A 48 -1.20 10.46 -3.39
C GLU A 48 -2.42 11.37 -3.25
N ASP A 49 -2.81 12.06 -4.36
CA ASP A 49 -3.97 12.97 -4.34
C ASP A 49 -4.45 13.32 -5.76
N ASP A 50 -5.68 13.85 -5.87
CA ASP A 50 -6.18 14.51 -7.07
C ASP A 50 -5.36 15.78 -7.36
N MET A 51 -4.91 15.98 -8.60
CA MET A 51 -4.04 17.11 -8.95
C MET A 51 -4.60 17.92 -10.12
N ALA A 52 -4.40 19.24 -10.08
CA ALA A 52 -4.66 20.06 -11.25
C ALA A 52 -3.66 19.77 -12.37
N VAL A 53 -4.08 19.91 -13.62
CA VAL A 53 -3.21 19.66 -14.80
C VAL A 53 -1.91 20.46 -14.74
N THR A 54 -1.96 21.69 -14.19
CA THR A 54 -0.79 22.55 -13.97
C THR A 54 0.20 21.95 -12.99
N ASP A 55 -0.32 21.40 -11.89
CA ASP A 55 0.49 20.84 -10.80
C ASP A 55 1.13 19.51 -11.23
N VAL A 56 0.36 18.71 -12.00
CA VAL A 56 0.92 17.50 -12.66
C VAL A 56 2.09 17.86 -13.59
N ALA A 57 2.05 19.01 -14.25
CA ALA A 57 3.09 19.40 -15.20
C ALA A 57 4.37 19.94 -14.54
N GLU A 58 4.28 20.46 -13.32
CA GLU A 58 5.36 21.17 -12.64
C GLU A 58 6.68 20.40 -12.55
N PRO A 59 6.71 19.11 -12.12
CA PRO A 59 7.96 18.37 -11.96
C PRO A 59 8.60 17.91 -13.29
N PHE A 60 7.92 18.09 -14.43
CA PHE A 60 8.42 17.61 -15.71
C PHE A 60 9.09 18.73 -16.53
N ALA A 61 10.26 18.45 -17.09
CA ALA A 61 10.94 19.35 -18.04
C ALA A 61 10.25 19.34 -19.42
N MET A 62 8.92 19.49 -19.45
CA MET A 62 8.07 19.44 -20.65
C MET A 62 7.04 20.56 -20.64
N SER A 63 6.55 20.91 -21.85
CA SER A 63 5.48 21.89 -21.95
C SER A 63 4.14 21.34 -21.41
N LEU A 64 3.29 22.24 -20.91
CA LEU A 64 1.93 21.90 -20.48
C LEU A 64 1.12 21.18 -21.58
N ALA A 65 1.35 21.57 -22.86
CA ALA A 65 0.73 20.91 -24.00
C ALA A 65 1.20 19.46 -24.18
N ALA A 66 2.46 19.16 -23.89
CA ALA A 66 2.99 17.79 -23.93
C ALA A 66 2.40 16.95 -22.80
N ILE A 67 2.38 17.46 -21.57
CA ILE A 67 1.73 16.80 -20.43
C ILE A 67 0.26 16.55 -20.70
N SER A 68 -0.45 17.53 -21.27
CA SER A 68 -1.88 17.36 -21.63
C SER A 68 -2.13 16.21 -22.61
N LYS A 69 -1.18 15.91 -23.51
CA LYS A 69 -1.26 14.73 -24.39
C LYS A 69 -1.10 13.42 -23.61
N HIS A 70 -0.15 13.36 -22.66
CA HIS A 70 0.00 12.19 -21.79
C HIS A 70 -1.26 11.95 -20.95
N LEU A 71 -1.84 13.01 -20.39
CA LEU A 71 -3.10 12.94 -19.65
C LEU A 71 -4.29 12.51 -20.52
N ALA A 72 -4.33 12.92 -21.80
CA ALA A 72 -5.37 12.48 -22.71
C ALA A 72 -5.29 10.96 -22.98
N ILE A 73 -4.09 10.43 -23.20
CA ILE A 73 -3.86 8.98 -23.39
C ILE A 73 -4.25 8.19 -22.14
N LEU A 74 -3.88 8.68 -20.96
CA LEU A 74 -4.26 8.04 -19.69
C LEU A 74 -5.77 8.04 -19.46
N ALA A 75 -6.46 9.13 -19.81
CA ALA A 75 -7.92 9.23 -19.73
C ALA A 75 -8.61 8.32 -20.74
N GLU A 76 -8.10 8.22 -21.98
CA GLU A 76 -8.61 7.30 -23.00
C GLU A 76 -8.46 5.83 -22.58
N ALA A 77 -7.38 5.51 -21.86
CA ALA A 77 -7.16 4.18 -21.30
C ALA A 77 -8.01 3.90 -20.04
N GLY A 78 -8.79 4.86 -19.55
CA GLY A 78 -9.59 4.74 -18.33
C GLY A 78 -8.76 4.67 -17.04
N LEU A 79 -7.49 5.07 -17.09
CA LEU A 79 -6.58 5.07 -15.93
C LEU A 79 -6.74 6.31 -15.05
N ILE A 80 -7.26 7.39 -15.61
CA ILE A 80 -7.59 8.62 -14.90
C ILE A 80 -8.92 9.20 -15.38
N ALA A 81 -9.62 9.91 -14.50
CA ALA A 81 -10.70 10.81 -14.84
C ALA A 81 -10.19 12.26 -14.91
N ARG A 82 -10.79 13.07 -15.78
CA ARG A 82 -10.52 14.50 -15.89
C ARG A 82 -11.79 15.27 -15.57
N GLU A 83 -11.80 15.99 -14.46
CA GLU A 83 -12.94 16.73 -13.97
C GLU A 83 -12.72 18.23 -14.06
N LYS A 84 -13.68 18.95 -14.61
CA LYS A 84 -13.63 20.40 -14.62
C LYS A 84 -14.24 20.94 -13.32
N ARG A 85 -13.40 21.51 -12.45
CA ARG A 85 -13.82 22.20 -11.22
C ARG A 85 -13.59 23.70 -11.39
N GLY A 86 -14.63 24.41 -11.76
CA GLY A 86 -14.55 25.85 -12.10
C GLY A 86 -13.75 26.09 -13.39
N ARG A 87 -12.63 26.79 -13.29
CA ARG A 87 -11.70 27.09 -14.41
C ARG A 87 -10.54 26.09 -14.50
N VAL A 88 -10.41 25.20 -13.53
CA VAL A 88 -9.31 24.25 -13.41
C VAL A 88 -9.78 22.87 -13.81
N ILE A 89 -8.92 22.13 -14.52
CA ILE A 89 -9.13 20.72 -14.84
C ILE A 89 -8.30 19.91 -13.83
N TRP A 90 -8.98 19.06 -13.10
CA TRP A 90 -8.40 18.12 -12.12
C TRP A 90 -8.29 16.74 -12.73
N CYS A 91 -7.21 16.06 -12.40
CA CYS A 91 -6.95 14.67 -12.75
C CYS A 91 -7.09 13.83 -11.48
N LYS A 92 -7.81 12.73 -11.61
CA LYS A 92 -8.06 11.77 -10.54
C LYS A 92 -7.73 10.37 -11.03
N LEU A 93 -7.13 9.54 -10.19
CA LEU A 93 -6.85 8.14 -10.51
C LEU A 93 -8.15 7.33 -10.61
N GLU A 94 -8.26 6.48 -11.65
CA GLU A 94 -9.33 5.51 -11.80
C GLU A 94 -8.76 4.09 -11.71
N PRO A 95 -9.05 3.34 -10.62
CA PRO A 95 -8.39 2.07 -10.34
C PRO A 95 -8.93 0.90 -11.19
N ASP A 96 -10.11 1.01 -11.79
CA ASP A 96 -10.78 -0.13 -12.41
C ASP A 96 -10.05 -0.69 -13.63
N ALA A 97 -9.51 0.17 -14.49
CA ALA A 97 -8.71 -0.25 -15.63
C ALA A 97 -7.41 -0.96 -15.21
N MET A 98 -6.76 -0.46 -14.16
CA MET A 98 -5.57 -1.08 -13.58
C MET A 98 -5.89 -2.43 -12.94
N ARG A 99 -7.04 -2.54 -12.27
CA ARG A 99 -7.52 -3.80 -11.68
C ARG A 99 -7.74 -4.85 -12.77
N ALA A 100 -8.35 -4.50 -13.89
CA ALA A 100 -8.56 -5.41 -15.01
C ALA A 100 -7.22 -5.93 -15.58
N ALA A 101 -6.23 -5.06 -15.74
CA ALA A 101 -4.88 -5.45 -16.16
C ALA A 101 -4.19 -6.36 -15.14
N SER A 102 -4.32 -6.07 -13.84
CA SER A 102 -3.78 -6.89 -12.75
C SER A 102 -4.38 -8.29 -12.76
N VAL A 103 -5.71 -8.42 -12.87
CA VAL A 103 -6.40 -9.73 -12.96
C VAL A 103 -5.89 -10.53 -14.17
N TRP A 104 -5.71 -9.88 -15.33
CA TRP A 104 -5.16 -10.53 -16.50
C TRP A 104 -3.73 -11.04 -16.27
N MET A 105 -2.86 -10.22 -15.66
CA MET A 105 -1.48 -10.60 -15.32
C MET A 105 -1.43 -11.77 -14.32
N GLN A 106 -2.32 -11.79 -13.33
CA GLN A 106 -2.42 -12.90 -12.35
C GLN A 106 -2.70 -14.25 -13.02
N GLY A 107 -3.43 -14.27 -14.14
CA GLY A 107 -3.71 -15.49 -14.92
C GLY A 107 -2.46 -16.19 -15.44
N PHE A 108 -1.30 -15.53 -15.48
CA PHE A 108 -0.02 -16.14 -15.86
C PHE A 108 0.75 -16.75 -14.67
N GLY A 109 0.17 -16.78 -13.46
CA GLY A 109 0.76 -17.42 -12.29
C GLY A 109 2.08 -16.81 -11.80
N GLN A 110 2.42 -15.59 -12.24
CA GLN A 110 3.65 -14.90 -11.86
C GLN A 110 3.48 -14.04 -10.58
N PHE A 111 2.25 -13.83 -10.18
CA PHE A 111 1.92 -13.11 -8.95
C PHE A 111 1.27 -14.13 -8.01
N GLU A 112 2.00 -14.54 -6.99
CA GLU A 112 1.37 -15.31 -5.92
C GLU A 112 0.25 -14.43 -5.32
N PRO A 113 -0.97 -14.99 -5.17
CA PRO A 113 -2.01 -14.27 -4.44
C PRO A 113 -1.44 -13.89 -3.07
N VAL A 114 -1.66 -12.66 -2.65
CA VAL A 114 -1.32 -12.27 -1.28
C VAL A 114 -2.03 -13.27 -0.36
N ASP A 115 -1.24 -14.06 0.36
CA ASP A 115 -1.79 -14.99 1.36
C ASP A 115 -2.34 -14.16 2.52
N LEU A 116 -3.62 -13.80 2.40
CA LEU A 116 -4.32 -13.01 3.42
C LEU A 116 -4.32 -13.72 4.77
N ASP A 117 -4.38 -15.05 4.78
CA ASP A 117 -4.32 -15.84 6.01
C ASP A 117 -2.94 -15.77 6.66
N ALA A 118 -1.87 -15.71 5.87
CA ALA A 118 -0.51 -15.49 6.37
C ALA A 118 -0.35 -14.06 6.91
N PHE A 119 -0.93 -13.08 6.23
CA PHE A 119 -0.90 -11.69 6.64
C PHE A 119 -1.71 -11.46 7.93
N GLU A 120 -2.92 -12.04 8.03
CA GLU A 120 -3.72 -12.00 9.26
C GLU A 120 -3.00 -12.64 10.44
N ARG A 121 -2.35 -13.80 10.24
CA ARG A 121 -1.54 -14.46 11.27
C ARG A 121 -0.35 -13.60 11.69
N PHE A 122 0.30 -12.93 10.75
CA PHE A 122 1.39 -12.00 11.04
C PHE A 122 0.89 -10.84 11.89
N LEU A 123 -0.20 -10.17 11.49
CA LEU A 123 -0.78 -9.07 12.28
C LEU A 123 -1.22 -9.53 13.68
N ALA A 124 -1.83 -10.70 13.79
CA ALA A 124 -2.25 -11.26 15.08
C ALA A 124 -1.03 -11.53 15.99
N SER A 125 0.10 -11.99 15.43
CA SER A 125 1.33 -12.22 16.20
C SER A 125 1.97 -10.92 16.67
N GLU A 126 1.97 -9.87 15.84
CA GLU A 126 2.51 -8.56 16.20
C GLU A 126 1.66 -7.92 17.31
N LEU A 127 0.33 -7.90 17.16
CA LEU A 127 -0.57 -7.37 18.17
C LEU A 127 -0.47 -8.13 19.50
N ALA A 128 -0.33 -9.46 19.47
CA ALA A 128 -0.14 -10.26 20.66
C ALA A 128 1.20 -9.95 21.36
N SER A 129 2.25 -9.67 20.58
CA SER A 129 3.56 -9.29 21.09
C SER A 129 3.53 -7.90 21.74
N GLU A 130 2.84 -6.93 21.12
CA GLU A 130 2.67 -5.59 21.68
C GLU A 130 1.89 -5.63 22.99
N LEU A 131 0.76 -6.33 23.03
CA LEU A 131 -0.06 -6.48 24.24
C LEU A 131 0.68 -7.20 25.36
N ALA A 132 1.49 -8.22 25.06
CA ALA A 132 2.31 -8.90 26.06
C ALA A 132 3.37 -7.95 26.66
N SER A 133 3.98 -7.12 25.82
CA SER A 133 4.97 -6.12 26.25
C SER A 133 4.36 -5.03 27.16
N GLU A 134 3.11 -4.59 26.83
CA GLU A 134 2.39 -3.62 27.65
C GLU A 134 2.00 -4.20 29.01
N LEU A 135 1.53 -5.45 29.05
CA LEU A 135 1.16 -6.14 30.29
C LEU A 135 2.36 -6.42 31.20
N ASP A 136 3.52 -6.74 30.63
CA ASP A 136 4.75 -6.92 31.41
C ASP A 136 5.25 -5.59 31.98
N ALA A 137 5.14 -4.49 31.23
CA ALA A 137 5.48 -3.15 31.72
C ALA A 137 4.55 -2.71 32.88
N GLU A 138 3.24 -2.92 32.77
CA GLU A 138 2.30 -2.62 33.86
C GLU A 138 2.52 -3.48 35.11
N ARG A 139 3.00 -4.70 34.93
CA ARG A 139 3.32 -5.60 36.07
C ARG A 139 4.56 -5.17 36.80
N ASP A 140 5.61 -4.74 36.09
CA ASP A 140 6.84 -4.24 36.68
C ASP A 140 6.59 -2.96 37.47
N ASP A 141 5.77 -2.04 36.96
CA ASP A 141 5.35 -0.82 37.66
C ASP A 141 4.53 -1.14 38.92
N ALA A 142 3.69 -2.16 38.91
CA ALA A 142 2.91 -2.59 40.07
C ALA A 142 3.76 -3.24 41.16
N GLU A 143 4.83 -3.95 40.80
CA GLU A 143 5.78 -4.55 41.75
C GLU A 143 6.65 -3.49 42.42
N GLU A 144 7.07 -2.44 41.72
CA GLU A 144 7.87 -1.34 42.28
C GLU A 144 7.08 -0.53 43.32
N VAL A 145 5.78 -0.28 43.07
CA VAL A 145 4.90 0.41 44.03
C VAL A 145 4.65 -0.42 45.29
N SER A 146 4.72 -1.74 45.24
CA SER A 146 4.50 -2.62 46.38
C SER A 146 5.70 -2.73 47.33
N GLN A 147 6.90 -2.33 46.89
CA GLN A 147 8.14 -2.41 47.70
C GLN A 147 8.39 -1.19 48.58
N ASP A 148 7.68 -0.09 48.39
CA ASP A 148 7.79 1.13 49.20
C ASP A 148 6.74 1.16 50.33
N GLY A 149 6.60 0.04 51.03
CA GLY A 149 5.83 -0.06 52.27
C GLY A 149 6.51 0.68 53.42
N PRO A 150 5.75 1.36 54.34
CA PRO A 150 6.32 2.19 55.39
C PRO A 150 7.16 1.36 56.34
N ALA A 151 8.39 1.81 56.57
CA ALA A 151 9.33 1.21 57.52
C ALA A 151 8.70 1.07 58.91
N PRO A 152 8.93 -0.05 59.62
CA PRO A 152 8.36 -0.27 60.96
C PRO A 152 8.89 0.81 61.95
N ARG A 153 7.96 1.55 62.56
CA ARG A 153 8.25 2.50 63.64
C ARG A 153 8.84 1.73 64.80
N ARG A 154 10.06 2.03 65.12
CA ARG A 154 10.70 1.60 66.37
C ARG A 154 10.13 2.45 67.47
N ASP A 155 9.17 1.99 68.22
CA ASP A 155 8.71 2.56 69.43
C ASP A 155 9.70 2.19 70.50
N GLY A 156 10.59 3.14 70.80
CA GLY A 156 11.50 3.08 72.00
C GLY A 156 10.72 3.46 73.24
N PHE A 157 10.39 2.51 74.07
CA PHE A 157 9.94 2.77 75.46
C PHE A 157 11.17 3.09 76.33
N PRO A 158 11.17 4.20 77.06
CA PRO A 158 12.13 4.43 78.06
C PRO A 158 11.73 3.67 79.36
N THR A 159 12.54 2.73 79.78
CA THR A 159 12.44 2.13 81.13
C THR A 159 12.92 3.15 82.15
N GLU A 160 11.98 3.71 82.89
CA GLU A 160 12.33 4.43 84.15
C GLU A 160 12.73 3.42 85.21
N ASP A 161 13.98 3.52 85.63
CA ASP A 161 14.51 2.87 86.79
C ASP A 161 14.14 3.72 87.99
N ARG A 162 13.37 3.16 88.89
CA ARG A 162 13.09 3.76 90.23
C ARG A 162 13.73 2.95 91.31
N ALA A 163 14.95 3.33 91.69
CA ALA A 163 15.58 2.89 92.92
C ALA A 163 14.90 3.55 94.08
N MET A 164 14.52 2.75 95.04
CA MET A 164 14.24 3.17 96.41
C MET A 164 15.31 2.60 97.34
N GLY A 165 15.98 3.50 98.02
CA GLY A 165 16.67 3.23 99.20
C GLY A 165 15.77 3.19 100.41
#